data_228598f932dce2ed669802b33b4a3afb
#
_entry.id   228598f932dce2ed669802b33b4a3afb
#
_cell.length_a   1.000
_cell.length_b   1.000
_cell.length_c   1.000
_cell.angle_alpha   90.00
_cell.angle_beta   90.00
_cell.angle_gamma   90.00
#
_symmetry.space_group_name_H-M   'P 1'
#
loop_
_entity.id
_entity.type
_entity.pdbx_description
1 polymer ?
#
loop_
_entity_poly.entity_id
_entity_poly.type
_entity_poly.pdbx_seq_one_letter_code
_entity_poly.pdbx_strand_id
1 'polypeptide(L)'
;MTELTEIIMPLTPIEQKFILHWGEMGTRWGINRTVAQVHALLFVSPKPLYAEEIANTLAVARSNVSTSLRELQSWGVVRVAHVLGDRRDHFESVKDVWEIFRIVSQERKRREIDPTLRVLQECVGGLKKSGAGGAYTRERLEEMLEFLSTTSGLFEEFVSLPTGALKGMARLRGKLKLLLGAGKKQL
;
A
#
# COMPACT_ATOMS: atom_id res chain seq x y z
N MET A 1 21.12 21.06 -35.13
CA MET A 1 21.00 19.90 -34.26
C MET A 1 21.00 20.45 -32.83
N THR A 2 19.80 20.65 -32.27
CA THR A 2 19.66 21.18 -30.90
C THR A 2 19.60 19.95 -30.03
N GLU A 3 20.67 19.67 -29.30
CA GLU A 3 20.67 18.67 -28.23
C GLU A 3 19.59 19.06 -27.24
N LEU A 4 18.51 18.28 -27.21
CA LEU A 4 17.57 18.27 -26.10
C LEU A 4 18.34 17.72 -24.89
N THR A 5 18.97 18.61 -24.14
CA THR A 5 19.50 18.29 -22.82
C THR A 5 18.32 17.80 -22.01
N GLU A 6 18.17 16.45 -21.87
CA GLU A 6 17.19 15.84 -20.99
C GLU A 6 17.40 16.43 -19.59
N ILE A 7 16.45 17.24 -19.16
CA ILE A 7 16.48 17.89 -17.85
C ILE A 7 16.20 16.78 -16.82
N ILE A 8 17.27 16.11 -16.41
CA ILE A 8 17.24 15.28 -15.19
C ILE A 8 16.89 16.26 -14.07
N MET A 9 15.73 16.08 -13.44
CA MET A 9 15.42 16.85 -12.23
C MET A 9 16.38 16.38 -11.13
N PRO A 10 17.33 17.21 -10.68
CA PRO A 10 18.23 16.82 -9.63
C PRO A 10 17.41 16.68 -8.34
N LEU A 11 17.33 15.46 -7.82
CA LEU A 11 16.72 15.21 -6.52
C LEU A 11 17.55 15.89 -5.42
N THR A 12 16.88 16.55 -4.51
CA THR A 12 17.53 17.03 -3.29
C THR A 12 18.02 15.85 -2.43
N PRO A 13 19.02 16.04 -1.57
CA PRO A 13 19.46 14.98 -0.65
C PRO A 13 18.33 14.40 0.23
N ILE A 14 17.33 15.24 0.54
CA ILE A 14 16.17 14.81 1.34
C ILE A 14 15.26 13.89 0.53
N GLU A 15 14.96 14.23 -0.72
CA GLU A 15 14.16 13.39 -1.62
C GLU A 15 14.87 12.07 -1.90
N GLN A 16 16.18 12.09 -2.17
CA GLN A 16 16.98 10.88 -2.35
C GLN A 16 16.90 9.97 -1.12
N LYS A 17 17.10 10.51 0.08
CA LYS A 17 17.00 9.77 1.34
C LYS A 17 15.61 9.14 1.52
N PHE A 18 14.55 9.90 1.23
CA PHE A 18 13.18 9.41 1.31
C PHE A 18 12.94 8.25 0.34
N ILE A 19 13.28 8.41 -0.94
CA ILE A 19 13.07 7.42 -1.99
C ILE A 19 13.84 6.12 -1.70
N LEU A 20 15.09 6.23 -1.27
CA LEU A 20 15.90 5.06 -0.90
C LEU A 20 15.30 4.32 0.28
N HIS A 21 14.96 5.04 1.34
CA HIS A 21 14.33 4.45 2.53
C HIS A 21 12.98 3.79 2.22
N TRP A 22 12.16 4.43 1.37
CA TRP A 22 10.88 3.88 0.95
C TRP A 22 11.04 2.58 0.16
N GLY A 23 12.07 2.49 -0.70
CA GLY A 23 12.45 1.25 -1.39
C GLY A 23 12.84 0.13 -0.44
N GLU A 24 13.62 0.42 0.59
CA GLU A 24 14.02 -0.55 1.62
C GLU A 24 12.82 -1.04 2.44
N MET A 25 11.94 -0.13 2.84
CA MET A 25 10.70 -0.47 3.55
C MET A 25 9.77 -1.31 2.66
N GLY A 26 9.64 -0.95 1.37
CA GLY A 26 8.89 -1.73 0.39
C GLY A 26 9.34 -3.19 0.37
N THR A 27 10.65 -3.42 0.28
CA THR A 27 11.22 -4.78 0.30
C THR A 27 10.87 -5.55 1.56
N ARG A 28 10.95 -4.93 2.73
CA ARG A 28 10.54 -5.55 4.01
C ARG A 28 9.06 -5.88 4.04
N TRP A 29 8.26 -5.17 3.29
CA TRP A 29 6.81 -5.38 3.16
C TRP A 29 6.42 -6.28 1.99
N GLY A 30 7.40 -6.95 1.35
CA GLY A 30 7.15 -7.86 0.23
C GLY A 30 6.83 -7.16 -1.10
N ILE A 31 7.17 -5.87 -1.22
CA ILE A 31 7.04 -5.07 -2.44
C ILE A 31 8.41 -4.97 -3.11
N ASN A 32 8.46 -5.10 -4.43
CA ASN A 32 9.70 -4.90 -5.16
C ASN A 32 10.29 -3.51 -4.88
N ARG A 33 11.60 -3.44 -4.63
CA ARG A 33 12.32 -2.20 -4.31
C ARG A 33 12.09 -1.12 -5.35
N THR A 34 12.18 -1.46 -6.63
CA THR A 34 12.00 -0.50 -7.73
C THR A 34 10.56 0.02 -7.78
N VAL A 35 9.56 -0.84 -7.56
CA VAL A 35 8.15 -0.43 -7.47
C VAL A 35 7.94 0.61 -6.38
N ALA A 36 8.50 0.36 -5.19
CA ALA A 36 8.41 1.30 -4.08
C ALA A 36 9.15 2.62 -4.35
N GLN A 37 10.33 2.57 -4.98
CA GLN A 37 11.09 3.78 -5.35
C GLN A 37 10.38 4.61 -6.43
N VAL A 38 9.80 3.97 -7.45
CA VAL A 38 9.00 4.64 -8.50
C VAL A 38 7.81 5.35 -7.85
N HIS A 39 7.09 4.66 -6.96
CA HIS A 39 5.98 5.28 -6.23
C HIS A 39 6.44 6.48 -5.40
N ALA A 40 7.53 6.33 -4.62
CA ALA A 40 8.07 7.41 -3.79
C ALA A 40 8.48 8.63 -4.61
N LEU A 41 9.15 8.43 -5.76
CA LEU A 41 9.53 9.50 -6.67
C LEU A 41 8.28 10.24 -7.19
N LEU A 42 7.29 9.51 -7.70
CA LEU A 42 6.05 10.09 -8.19
C LEU A 42 5.27 10.80 -7.08
N PHE A 43 5.34 10.30 -5.85
CA PHE A 43 4.66 10.90 -4.70
C PHE A 43 5.24 12.27 -4.33
N VAL A 44 6.57 12.42 -4.33
CA VAL A 44 7.22 13.69 -4.00
C VAL A 44 7.33 14.64 -5.19
N SER A 45 7.17 14.14 -6.42
CA SER A 45 7.22 14.98 -7.62
C SER A 45 6.03 15.96 -7.67
N PRO A 46 6.27 17.26 -7.91
CA PRO A 46 5.20 18.24 -8.04
C PRO A 46 4.46 18.16 -9.39
N LYS A 47 5.04 17.48 -10.38
CA LYS A 47 4.50 17.30 -11.73
C LYS A 47 4.48 15.83 -12.12
N PRO A 48 3.61 15.42 -13.07
CA PRO A 48 3.68 14.10 -13.68
C PRO A 48 5.01 13.89 -14.38
N LEU A 49 5.54 12.65 -14.34
CA LEU A 49 6.79 12.25 -14.97
C LEU A 49 6.54 11.15 -16.00
N TYR A 50 7.26 11.19 -17.13
CA TYR A 50 7.23 10.08 -18.08
C TYR A 50 8.30 9.01 -17.76
N ALA A 51 8.13 7.80 -18.29
CA ALA A 51 8.91 6.64 -17.88
C ALA A 51 10.44 6.83 -18.00
N GLU A 52 10.91 7.61 -18.96
CA GLU A 52 12.34 7.87 -19.18
C GLU A 52 12.91 8.82 -18.12
N GLU A 53 12.17 9.88 -17.75
CA GLU A 53 12.55 10.74 -16.62
C GLU A 53 12.68 9.94 -15.33
N ILE A 54 11.74 9.03 -15.06
CA ILE A 54 11.76 8.15 -13.88
C ILE A 54 13.00 7.25 -13.92
N ALA A 55 13.27 6.62 -15.08
CA ALA A 55 14.40 5.72 -15.25
C ALA A 55 15.75 6.42 -15.03
N ASN A 56 15.91 7.60 -15.63
CA ASN A 56 17.12 8.42 -15.50
C ASN A 56 17.29 8.94 -14.07
N THR A 57 16.22 9.42 -13.44
CA THR A 57 16.26 9.95 -12.07
C THR A 57 16.60 8.89 -11.04
N LEU A 58 16.07 7.67 -11.20
CA LEU A 58 16.32 6.53 -10.27
C LEU A 58 17.56 5.71 -10.66
N ALA A 59 18.18 5.98 -11.82
CA ALA A 59 19.28 5.21 -12.39
C ALA A 59 18.93 3.71 -12.52
N VAL A 60 17.72 3.39 -13.01
CA VAL A 60 17.22 2.02 -13.20
C VAL A 60 16.83 1.80 -14.67
N ALA A 61 16.84 0.52 -15.10
CA ALA A 61 16.43 0.18 -16.46
C ALA A 61 14.98 0.59 -16.74
N ARG A 62 14.71 1.15 -17.93
CA ARG A 62 13.36 1.57 -18.35
C ARG A 62 12.33 0.42 -18.32
N SER A 63 12.78 -0.80 -18.63
CA SER A 63 11.92 -1.99 -18.52
C SER A 63 11.40 -2.22 -17.09
N ASN A 64 12.27 -2.01 -16.10
CA ASN A 64 11.89 -2.12 -14.68
C ASN A 64 10.89 -1.01 -14.30
N VAL A 65 11.10 0.21 -14.79
CA VAL A 65 10.14 1.32 -14.59
C VAL A 65 8.79 0.98 -15.21
N SER A 66 8.77 0.52 -16.46
CA SER A 66 7.51 0.18 -17.15
C SER A 66 6.73 -0.95 -16.43
N THR A 67 7.44 -1.93 -15.88
CA THR A 67 6.83 -3.01 -15.08
C THR A 67 6.29 -2.45 -13.75
N SER A 68 7.08 -1.62 -13.07
CA SER A 68 6.68 -0.98 -11.82
C SER A 68 5.46 -0.07 -12.00
N LEU A 69 5.41 0.72 -13.07
CA LEU A 69 4.28 1.58 -13.37
C LEU A 69 3.00 0.77 -13.61
N ARG A 70 3.07 -0.33 -14.37
CA ARG A 70 1.91 -1.23 -14.57
C ARG A 70 1.42 -1.82 -13.25
N GLU A 71 2.32 -2.23 -12.39
CA GLU A 71 1.97 -2.76 -11.07
C GLU A 71 1.29 -1.69 -10.20
N LEU A 72 1.86 -0.49 -10.09
CA LEU A 72 1.30 0.63 -9.34
C LEU A 72 -0.06 1.11 -9.90
N GLN A 73 -0.23 1.06 -11.22
CA GLN A 73 -1.50 1.35 -11.88
C GLN A 73 -2.55 0.27 -11.57
N SER A 74 -2.15 -1.01 -11.56
CA SER A 74 -3.06 -2.11 -11.20
C SER A 74 -3.57 -2.02 -9.76
N TRP A 75 -2.80 -1.40 -8.87
CA TRP A 75 -3.23 -1.08 -7.51
C TRP A 75 -4.10 0.18 -7.45
N GLY A 76 -3.98 1.08 -8.43
CA GLY A 76 -4.68 2.37 -8.45
C GLY A 76 -3.97 3.49 -7.68
N VAL A 77 -2.71 3.30 -7.24
CA VAL A 77 -1.92 4.37 -6.57
C VAL A 77 -1.21 5.30 -7.54
N VAL A 78 -1.10 4.89 -8.82
CA VAL A 78 -0.54 5.69 -9.91
C VAL A 78 -1.52 5.71 -11.07
N ARG A 79 -1.64 6.85 -11.72
CA ARG A 79 -2.48 7.05 -12.90
C ARG A 79 -1.71 7.73 -14.03
N VAL A 80 -2.19 7.55 -15.25
CA VAL A 80 -1.70 8.30 -16.42
C VAL A 80 -2.25 9.73 -16.35
N ALA A 81 -1.38 10.69 -16.63
CA ALA A 81 -1.72 12.09 -16.81
C ALA A 81 -1.30 12.53 -18.21
N HIS A 82 -2.18 13.19 -18.93
CA HIS A 82 -1.88 13.73 -20.24
C HIS A 82 -1.37 15.17 -20.14
N VAL A 83 -0.24 15.44 -20.79
CA VAL A 83 0.37 16.76 -20.81
C VAL A 83 0.18 17.37 -22.20
N LEU A 84 -0.37 18.58 -22.24
CA LEU A 84 -0.62 19.27 -23.52
C LEU A 84 0.69 19.49 -24.28
N GLY A 85 0.69 19.08 -25.54
CA GLY A 85 1.89 19.19 -26.42
C GLY A 85 2.90 18.05 -26.29
N ASP A 86 2.68 17.10 -25.38
CA ASP A 86 3.49 15.88 -25.27
C ASP A 86 2.65 14.63 -25.54
N ARG A 87 3.12 13.76 -26.43
CA ARG A 87 2.44 12.52 -26.82
C ARG A 87 2.80 11.34 -25.90
N ARG A 88 3.75 11.53 -24.99
CA ARG A 88 4.18 10.48 -24.06
C ARG A 88 3.18 10.35 -22.91
N ASP A 89 3.03 9.12 -22.41
CA ASP A 89 2.31 8.89 -21.18
C ASP A 89 3.14 9.42 -19.99
N HIS A 90 2.54 10.32 -19.24
CA HIS A 90 3.06 10.80 -17.98
C HIS A 90 2.32 10.10 -16.85
N PHE A 91 2.96 9.98 -15.71
CA PHE A 91 2.45 9.26 -14.56
C PHE A 91 2.49 10.14 -13.32
N GLU A 92 1.45 10.07 -12.53
CA GLU A 92 1.38 10.75 -11.24
C GLU A 92 0.84 9.82 -10.16
N SER A 93 1.30 10.01 -8.93
CA SER A 93 0.78 9.28 -7.77
C SER A 93 -0.43 9.98 -7.18
N VAL A 94 -1.35 9.19 -6.61
CA VAL A 94 -2.33 9.69 -5.63
C VAL A 94 -1.57 10.46 -4.55
N LYS A 95 -2.06 11.65 -4.17
CA LYS A 95 -1.38 12.53 -3.21
C LYS A 95 -1.98 12.46 -1.80
N ASP A 96 -3.21 12.01 -1.66
CA ASP A 96 -3.82 11.80 -0.34
C ASP A 96 -3.27 10.52 0.30
N VAL A 97 -2.50 10.71 1.38
CA VAL A 97 -1.85 9.60 2.11
C VAL A 97 -2.86 8.60 2.67
N TRP A 98 -4.06 9.05 3.07
CA TRP A 98 -5.10 8.17 3.57
C TRP A 98 -5.71 7.32 2.47
N GLU A 99 -5.82 7.87 1.27
CA GLU A 99 -6.26 7.13 0.10
C GLU A 99 -5.22 6.10 -0.33
N ILE A 100 -3.93 6.48 -0.38
CA ILE A 100 -2.83 5.53 -0.61
C ILE A 100 -2.88 4.40 0.42
N PHE A 101 -3.05 4.72 1.69
CA PHE A 101 -3.16 3.72 2.75
C PHE A 101 -4.32 2.75 2.49
N ARG A 102 -5.51 3.24 2.12
CA ARG A 102 -6.65 2.39 1.78
C ARG A 102 -6.33 1.45 0.62
N ILE A 103 -5.87 2.02 -0.49
CA ILE A 103 -5.58 1.26 -1.71
C ILE A 103 -4.56 0.15 -1.41
N VAL A 104 -3.43 0.49 -0.79
CA VAL A 104 -2.37 -0.49 -0.49
C VAL A 104 -2.85 -1.55 0.50
N SER A 105 -3.64 -1.16 1.49
CA SER A 105 -4.17 -2.09 2.49
C SER A 105 -5.20 -3.04 1.89
N GLN A 106 -6.08 -2.57 1.01
CA GLN A 106 -7.04 -3.40 0.28
C GLN A 106 -6.33 -4.38 -0.65
N GLU A 107 -5.30 -3.92 -1.37
CA GLU A 107 -4.51 -4.78 -2.25
C GLU A 107 -3.80 -5.89 -1.46
N ARG A 108 -3.25 -5.58 -0.29
CA ARG A 108 -2.65 -6.58 0.60
C ARG A 108 -3.67 -7.60 1.09
N LYS A 109 -4.84 -7.13 1.54
CA LYS A 109 -5.92 -8.02 1.94
C LYS A 109 -6.29 -8.98 0.81
N ARG A 110 -6.50 -8.46 -0.39
CA ARG A 110 -6.84 -9.25 -1.58
C ARG A 110 -5.79 -10.30 -1.93
N ARG A 111 -4.52 -9.99 -1.75
CA ARG A 111 -3.40 -10.89 -2.14
C ARG A 111 -2.99 -11.87 -1.06
N GLU A 112 -3.12 -11.50 0.20
CA GLU A 112 -2.57 -12.26 1.34
C GLU A 112 -3.68 -12.89 2.20
N ILE A 113 -4.72 -12.14 2.54
CA ILE A 113 -5.75 -12.56 3.50
C ILE A 113 -6.87 -13.34 2.83
N ASP A 114 -7.45 -12.82 1.74
CA ASP A 114 -8.59 -13.46 1.08
C ASP A 114 -8.30 -14.87 0.56
N PRO A 115 -7.11 -15.17 -0.03
CA PRO A 115 -6.76 -16.55 -0.39
C PRO A 115 -6.66 -17.48 0.83
N THR A 116 -6.09 -16.97 1.93
CA THR A 116 -5.93 -17.74 3.17
C THR A 116 -7.29 -18.07 3.78
N LEU A 117 -8.22 -17.11 3.81
CA LEU A 117 -9.60 -17.32 4.27
C LEU A 117 -10.30 -18.38 3.43
N ARG A 118 -10.18 -18.37 2.11
CA ARG A 118 -10.79 -19.39 1.24
C ARG A 118 -10.26 -20.79 1.54
N VAL A 119 -8.95 -20.94 1.68
CA VAL A 119 -8.35 -22.24 2.02
C VAL A 119 -8.83 -22.75 3.38
N LEU A 120 -8.89 -21.88 4.39
CA LEU A 120 -9.42 -22.26 5.70
C LEU A 120 -10.88 -22.68 5.66
N GLN A 121 -11.72 -21.97 4.91
CA GLN A 121 -13.14 -22.32 4.69
C GLN A 121 -13.29 -23.69 4.02
N GLU A 122 -12.47 -23.97 3.01
CA GLU A 122 -12.44 -25.27 2.33
C GLU A 122 -12.02 -26.39 3.29
N CYS A 123 -10.96 -26.19 4.08
CA CYS A 123 -10.48 -27.15 5.06
C CYS A 123 -11.55 -27.47 6.12
N VAL A 124 -12.13 -26.44 6.74
CA VAL A 124 -13.20 -26.61 7.75
C VAL A 124 -14.43 -27.28 7.14
N GLY A 125 -14.82 -26.88 5.92
CA GLY A 125 -15.92 -27.49 5.19
C GLY A 125 -15.67 -28.96 4.86
N GLY A 126 -14.44 -29.32 4.47
CA GLY A 126 -14.02 -30.69 4.21
C GLY A 126 -14.06 -31.58 5.46
N LEU A 127 -13.59 -31.07 6.59
CA LEU A 127 -13.65 -31.80 7.88
C LEU A 127 -15.08 -32.06 8.33
N LYS A 128 -16.01 -31.13 8.11
CA LYS A 128 -17.44 -31.30 8.43
C LYS A 128 -18.11 -32.36 7.55
N LYS A 129 -17.73 -32.47 6.28
CA LYS A 129 -18.33 -33.43 5.32
C LYS A 129 -17.77 -34.83 5.49
N SER A 130 -16.48 -34.98 5.66
CA SER A 130 -15.81 -36.29 5.68
C SER A 130 -15.86 -36.99 7.05
N GLY A 131 -16.12 -36.26 8.11
CA GLY A 131 -15.93 -36.76 9.48
C GLY A 131 -14.44 -37.11 9.79
N ALA A 132 -13.56 -36.94 8.83
CA ALA A 132 -12.12 -37.20 8.96
C ALA A 132 -11.45 -36.05 9.74
N GLY A 133 -10.43 -36.36 10.48
CA GLY A 133 -9.68 -35.39 11.30
C GLY A 133 -10.07 -35.40 12.76
N GLY A 134 -9.07 -35.31 13.65
CA GLY A 134 -9.28 -35.27 15.08
C GLY A 134 -10.01 -33.98 15.50
N ALA A 135 -10.73 -34.07 16.62
CA ALA A 135 -11.43 -32.92 17.21
C ALA A 135 -10.52 -31.71 17.40
N TYR A 136 -9.28 -31.96 17.79
CA TYR A 136 -8.25 -30.91 17.96
C TYR A 136 -7.94 -30.14 16.66
N THR A 137 -7.74 -30.84 15.54
CA THR A 137 -7.46 -30.19 14.25
C THR A 137 -8.65 -29.32 13.82
N ARG A 138 -9.87 -29.82 14.00
CA ARG A 138 -11.08 -29.05 13.67
C ARG A 138 -11.17 -27.79 14.51
N GLU A 139 -11.02 -27.90 15.80
CA GLU A 139 -11.07 -26.77 16.75
C GLU A 139 -10.05 -25.69 16.36
N ARG A 140 -8.79 -26.07 16.08
CA ARG A 140 -7.75 -25.10 15.68
C ARG A 140 -8.04 -24.37 14.38
N LEU A 141 -8.55 -25.08 13.38
CA LEU A 141 -8.90 -24.46 12.09
C LEU A 141 -10.15 -23.58 12.18
N GLU A 142 -11.15 -23.97 12.96
CA GLU A 142 -12.34 -23.15 13.22
C GLU A 142 -11.98 -21.86 13.96
N GLU A 143 -11.14 -21.91 14.99
CA GLU A 143 -10.65 -20.71 15.69
C GLU A 143 -9.84 -19.78 14.78
N MET A 144 -8.95 -20.34 13.94
CA MET A 144 -8.18 -19.55 12.99
C MET A 144 -9.10 -18.87 11.96
N LEU A 145 -10.10 -19.59 11.47
CA LEU A 145 -11.07 -19.06 10.52
C LEU A 145 -11.90 -17.94 11.15
N GLU A 146 -12.39 -18.13 12.37
CA GLU A 146 -13.14 -17.11 13.12
C GLU A 146 -12.30 -15.85 13.34
N PHE A 147 -11.06 -16.01 13.83
CA PHE A 147 -10.13 -14.90 14.05
C PHE A 147 -9.87 -14.10 12.77
N LEU A 148 -9.47 -14.77 11.68
CA LEU A 148 -9.17 -14.09 10.42
C LEU A 148 -10.41 -13.46 9.79
N SER A 149 -11.57 -14.12 9.86
CA SER A 149 -12.84 -13.57 9.35
C SER A 149 -13.26 -12.32 10.11
N THR A 150 -13.20 -12.36 11.43
CA THR A 150 -13.55 -11.22 12.30
C THR A 150 -12.58 -10.05 12.06
N THR A 151 -11.28 -10.32 12.06
CA THR A 151 -10.26 -9.29 11.85
C THR A 151 -10.37 -8.68 10.46
N SER A 152 -10.64 -9.49 9.43
CA SER A 152 -10.85 -9.04 8.05
C SER A 152 -12.09 -8.15 7.93
N GLY A 153 -13.20 -8.51 8.59
CA GLY A 153 -14.41 -7.70 8.62
C GLY A 153 -14.20 -6.34 9.29
N LEU A 154 -13.58 -6.33 10.48
CA LEU A 154 -13.23 -5.08 11.17
C LEU A 154 -12.31 -4.19 10.35
N PHE A 155 -11.36 -4.79 9.62
CA PHE A 155 -10.48 -4.07 8.72
C PHE A 155 -11.26 -3.43 7.56
N GLU A 156 -12.19 -4.15 6.94
CA GLU A 156 -13.03 -3.61 5.86
C GLU A 156 -13.87 -2.43 6.34
N GLU A 157 -14.50 -2.55 7.50
CA GLU A 157 -15.25 -1.45 8.12
C GLU A 157 -14.36 -0.24 8.36
N PHE A 158 -13.17 -0.45 8.94
CA PHE A 158 -12.21 0.64 9.18
C PHE A 158 -11.78 1.34 7.89
N VAL A 159 -11.43 0.58 6.85
CA VAL A 159 -10.97 1.14 5.57
C VAL A 159 -12.11 1.81 4.79
N SER A 160 -13.36 1.39 5.00
CA SER A 160 -14.55 2.02 4.37
C SER A 160 -14.90 3.38 4.94
N LEU A 161 -14.42 3.72 6.14
CA LEU A 161 -14.72 5.00 6.78
C LEU A 161 -14.21 6.18 5.93
N PRO A 162 -14.99 7.27 5.80
CA PRO A 162 -14.51 8.49 5.16
C PRO A 162 -13.23 9.01 5.80
N THR A 163 -12.32 9.59 5.00
CA THR A 163 -11.03 10.13 5.50
C THR A 163 -11.21 11.12 6.66
N GLY A 164 -12.30 11.91 6.64
CA GLY A 164 -12.65 12.83 7.73
C GLY A 164 -12.92 12.10 9.04
N ALA A 165 -13.62 10.95 8.99
CA ALA A 165 -13.90 10.13 10.17
C ALA A 165 -12.61 9.50 10.73
N LEU A 166 -11.74 8.96 9.86
CA LEU A 166 -10.43 8.42 10.27
C LEU A 166 -9.56 9.48 10.95
N LYS A 167 -9.47 10.68 10.36
CA LYS A 167 -8.76 11.83 10.95
C LYS A 167 -9.38 12.26 12.28
N GLY A 168 -10.72 12.22 12.38
CA GLY A 168 -11.47 12.51 13.61
C GLY A 168 -11.14 11.52 14.73
N MET A 169 -11.19 10.23 14.42
CA MET A 169 -10.83 9.16 15.37
C MET A 169 -9.38 9.27 15.87
N ALA A 170 -8.44 9.55 14.98
CA ALA A 170 -7.03 9.76 15.34
C ALA A 170 -6.86 10.95 16.32
N ARG A 171 -7.62 12.03 16.14
CA ARG A 171 -7.62 13.20 17.05
C ARG A 171 -8.29 12.88 18.40
N LEU A 172 -9.38 12.12 18.41
CA LEU A 172 -10.07 11.67 19.63
C LEU A 172 -9.18 10.78 20.49
N ARG A 173 -8.37 9.90 19.88
CA ARG A 173 -7.39 9.06 20.60
C ARG A 173 -6.44 9.90 21.47
N GLY A 174 -5.98 11.05 20.98
CA GLY A 174 -5.14 11.98 21.76
C GLY A 174 -5.85 12.51 23.00
N LYS A 175 -7.13 12.88 22.86
CA LYS A 175 -7.95 13.37 23.99
C LYS A 175 -8.29 12.24 24.99
N LEU A 176 -8.61 11.04 24.52
CA LEU A 176 -8.86 9.87 25.38
C LEU A 176 -7.62 9.49 26.19
N LYS A 177 -6.45 9.51 25.58
CA LYS A 177 -5.19 9.20 26.28
C LYS A 177 -4.87 10.24 27.36
N LEU A 178 -5.18 11.51 27.13
CA LEU A 178 -5.07 12.57 28.14
C LEU A 178 -6.07 12.35 29.30
N LEU A 179 -7.30 11.97 29.02
CA LEU A 179 -8.33 11.71 30.03
C LEU A 179 -8.01 10.44 30.85
N LEU A 180 -7.58 9.35 30.21
CA LEU A 180 -7.21 8.11 30.88
C LEU A 180 -5.84 8.19 31.58
N GLY A 181 -4.92 9.05 31.11
CA GLY A 181 -3.63 9.30 31.75
C GLY A 181 -3.73 10.21 32.98
N ALA A 182 -4.72 11.09 33.05
CA ALA A 182 -4.98 11.95 34.21
C ALA A 182 -5.52 11.16 35.42
N GLY A 183 -6.19 10.01 35.19
CA GLY A 183 -6.71 9.15 36.27
C GLY A 183 -5.67 8.29 36.98
N LYS A 184 -4.42 8.22 36.52
CA LYS A 184 -3.35 7.41 37.14
C LYS A 184 -2.40 8.17 38.06
N LYS A 185 -2.68 9.42 38.35
CA LYS A 185 -1.85 10.26 39.28
C LYS A 185 -2.47 10.51 40.65
N GLN A 186 -3.54 9.78 41.01
CA GLN A 186 -4.09 9.82 42.37
C GLN A 186 -4.33 8.38 42.86
N LEU A 187 -3.31 7.70 43.23
CA LEU A 187 -3.30 6.62 44.24
C LEU A 187 -1.86 6.43 44.71
#